data_596d9f699a805dbcd91ce57184321827
#
_entry.id   596d9f699a805dbcd91ce57184321827
#
_cell.length_a   1.000
_cell.length_b   1.000
_cell.length_c   1.000
_cell.angle_alpha   90.00
_cell.angle_beta   90.00
_cell.angle_gamma   90.00
#
_symmetry.space_group_name_H-M   'P 1'
#
loop_
_entity.id
_entity.type
_entity.pdbx_description
1 polymer ?
#
loop_
_entity_poly.entity_id
_entity_poly.type
_entity_poly.pdbx_seq_one_letter_code
_entity_poly.pdbx_strand_id
1 'polypeptide(L)'
;MRVCTIGTGYVGLVTGACLAHIGHDVICVDNNPAKVELMKAGNSPIYEPGLSEIMQTAMSTGRLQFTTDLALGVEHGEILFIAVGTPPLPNGSSDTQYVEAVARGIGEHLTDEYKVIVNKSTVPIGSGDWVKMLVLDGVVEHNRELSLVGASSSAQPNRLAPQFDVVSNPEFLREGSAIYDTLNPDRIVLGSNSQKAIDLMLKLYAPIIDRHCADPDAAKLPAVTVLATDLGSAEMIKYAANAFLATKISFINEIANICERVGADVTQVSKGIGLDSRIGNKFLNAGIGWGGSCFPKDLAALINTGSDYGYDAQLLKAAVSVNQNQRTLVIQKLQSSLKILKGKTIGLLGLTFKPDTDDLRDAPALDIISILIELGAKVKAYDPIISPQAATHTYLSNVNLVASPELLAKDSDAIVLMTEWLEFQQIDYQQLAKLMRSPLMIDCRNFLSATELTAAGFQHVGIGC
;
A
#
# COMPACT_ATOMS: atom_id res chain seq x y z
N MET A 1 -21.96 -12.18 10.68
CA MET A 1 -21.61 -11.25 11.77
C MET A 1 -21.82 -9.83 11.27
N ARG A 2 -22.16 -8.91 12.16
CA ARG A 2 -22.30 -7.48 11.85
C ARG A 2 -20.93 -6.81 12.01
N VAL A 3 -20.48 -6.11 10.99
CA VAL A 3 -19.15 -5.50 10.93
C VAL A 3 -19.28 -4.02 10.53
N CYS A 4 -18.49 -3.17 11.16
CA CYS A 4 -18.29 -1.81 10.71
C CYS A 4 -16.84 -1.59 10.32
N THR A 5 -16.57 -1.01 9.15
CA THR A 5 -15.23 -0.60 8.74
C THR A 5 -15.18 0.92 8.61
N ILE A 6 -14.32 1.56 9.40
CA ILE A 6 -14.21 3.01 9.48
C ILE A 6 -12.96 3.47 8.72
N GLY A 7 -13.17 4.26 7.68
CA GLY A 7 -12.19 4.63 6.66
C GLY A 7 -12.30 3.76 5.42
N THR A 8 -12.48 4.37 4.25
CA THR A 8 -12.63 3.70 2.95
C THR A 8 -11.46 4.02 2.01
N GLY A 9 -10.24 4.00 2.55
CA GLY A 9 -9.01 3.89 1.77
C GLY A 9 -8.80 2.45 1.28
N TYR A 10 -7.61 2.16 0.74
CA TYR A 10 -7.29 0.81 0.24
C TYR A 10 -7.59 -0.28 1.27
N VAL A 11 -7.09 -0.16 2.48
CA VAL A 11 -7.24 -1.19 3.52
C VAL A 11 -8.70 -1.37 3.93
N GLY A 12 -9.38 -0.26 4.24
CA GLY A 12 -10.73 -0.34 4.81
C GLY A 12 -11.78 -0.77 3.79
N LEU A 13 -11.74 -0.22 2.57
CA LEU A 13 -12.71 -0.56 1.52
C LEU A 13 -12.56 -2.00 1.07
N VAL A 14 -11.31 -2.45 0.80
CA VAL A 14 -11.06 -3.85 0.43
C VAL A 14 -11.45 -4.81 1.54
N THR A 15 -11.10 -4.49 2.81
CA THR A 15 -11.51 -5.31 3.97
C THR A 15 -13.03 -5.40 4.06
N GLY A 16 -13.75 -4.27 4.00
CA GLY A 16 -15.20 -4.25 4.08
C GLY A 16 -15.88 -5.01 2.94
N ALA A 17 -15.43 -4.79 1.71
CA ALA A 17 -15.98 -5.48 0.54
C ALA A 17 -15.73 -7.00 0.59
N CYS A 18 -14.51 -7.43 0.96
CA CYS A 18 -14.19 -8.85 1.09
C CYS A 18 -14.96 -9.53 2.23
N LEU A 19 -15.11 -8.86 3.39
CA LEU A 19 -15.91 -9.40 4.49
C LEU A 19 -17.40 -9.52 4.11
N ALA A 20 -17.95 -8.55 3.37
CA ALA A 20 -19.32 -8.65 2.84
C ALA A 20 -19.44 -9.78 1.82
N HIS A 21 -18.45 -9.95 0.95
CA HIS A 21 -18.40 -11.01 -0.05
C HIS A 21 -18.45 -12.41 0.60
N ILE A 22 -17.73 -12.63 1.68
CA ILE A 22 -17.71 -13.90 2.40
C ILE A 22 -18.92 -14.11 3.33
N GLY A 23 -19.89 -13.19 3.34
CA GLY A 23 -21.19 -13.40 3.94
C GLY A 23 -21.46 -12.63 5.24
N HIS A 24 -20.62 -11.67 5.62
CA HIS A 24 -20.89 -10.78 6.74
C HIS A 24 -21.78 -9.61 6.32
N ASP A 25 -22.44 -8.98 7.29
CA ASP A 25 -23.25 -7.77 7.11
C ASP A 25 -22.38 -6.56 7.49
N VAL A 26 -22.02 -5.74 6.50
CA VAL A 26 -20.95 -4.75 6.62
C VAL A 26 -21.46 -3.34 6.34
N ILE A 27 -21.19 -2.41 7.25
CA ILE A 27 -21.30 -0.98 7.01
C ILE A 27 -19.89 -0.38 6.94
N CYS A 28 -19.59 0.28 5.82
CA CYS A 28 -18.39 1.08 5.67
C CYS A 28 -18.69 2.55 5.93
N VAL A 29 -17.93 3.17 6.82
CA VAL A 29 -18.06 4.58 7.21
C VAL A 29 -16.87 5.38 6.65
N ASP A 30 -17.15 6.52 6.00
CA ASP A 30 -16.12 7.48 5.59
C ASP A 30 -16.64 8.90 5.80
N ASN A 31 -15.79 9.80 6.27
CA ASN A 31 -16.18 11.19 6.53
C ASN A 31 -16.29 12.06 5.25
N ASN A 32 -15.95 11.53 4.08
CA ASN A 32 -16.05 12.24 2.80
C ASN A 32 -17.37 11.89 2.09
N PRO A 33 -18.37 12.82 2.06
CA PRO A 33 -19.65 12.54 1.43
C PRO A 33 -19.56 12.18 -0.06
N ALA A 34 -18.64 12.81 -0.79
CA ALA A 34 -18.46 12.54 -2.22
C ALA A 34 -17.97 11.10 -2.48
N LYS A 35 -17.05 10.59 -1.65
CA LYS A 35 -16.65 9.18 -1.70
C LYS A 35 -17.80 8.24 -1.38
N VAL A 36 -18.57 8.55 -0.33
CA VAL A 36 -19.71 7.73 0.08
C VAL A 36 -20.75 7.64 -1.03
N GLU A 37 -21.09 8.75 -1.68
CA GLU A 37 -22.05 8.76 -2.79
C GLU A 37 -21.51 8.00 -4.01
N LEU A 38 -20.20 8.11 -4.32
CA LEU A 38 -19.57 7.32 -5.37
C LEU A 38 -19.69 5.81 -5.11
N MET A 39 -19.43 5.39 -3.87
CA MET A 39 -19.50 3.98 -3.45
C MET A 39 -20.96 3.48 -3.42
N LYS A 40 -21.94 4.29 -2.98
CA LYS A 40 -23.37 3.96 -3.07
C LYS A 40 -23.84 3.76 -4.51
N ALA A 41 -23.23 4.45 -5.47
CA ALA A 41 -23.47 4.25 -6.90
C ALA A 41 -22.76 2.98 -7.46
N GLY A 42 -22.08 2.19 -6.63
CA GLY A 42 -21.38 0.96 -7.04
C GLY A 42 -20.02 1.18 -7.66
N ASN A 43 -19.45 2.39 -7.53
CA ASN A 43 -18.13 2.72 -8.06
C ASN A 43 -17.08 2.77 -6.95
N SER A 44 -15.87 2.30 -7.26
CA SER A 44 -14.75 2.36 -6.31
C SER A 44 -14.02 3.71 -6.42
N PRO A 45 -13.67 4.35 -5.28
CA PRO A 45 -12.82 5.54 -5.26
C PRO A 45 -11.31 5.23 -5.39
N ILE A 46 -10.95 3.96 -5.48
CA ILE A 46 -9.56 3.48 -5.64
C ILE A 46 -9.48 2.52 -6.83
N TYR A 47 -8.33 2.47 -7.48
CA TYR A 47 -8.08 1.49 -8.52
C TYR A 47 -7.60 0.17 -7.90
N GLU A 48 -8.44 -0.85 -7.95
CA GLU A 48 -8.09 -2.23 -7.55
C GLU A 48 -8.87 -3.19 -8.44
N PRO A 49 -8.20 -4.06 -9.21
CA PRO A 49 -8.87 -5.01 -10.11
C PRO A 49 -9.91 -5.87 -9.37
N GLY A 50 -11.14 -5.94 -9.90
CA GLY A 50 -12.22 -6.75 -9.35
C GLY A 50 -12.98 -6.15 -8.15
N LEU A 51 -12.56 -4.98 -7.63
CA LEU A 51 -13.19 -4.40 -6.43
C LEU A 51 -14.61 -3.92 -6.68
N SER A 52 -14.85 -3.25 -7.81
CA SER A 52 -16.20 -2.76 -8.16
C SER A 52 -17.20 -3.90 -8.29
N GLU A 53 -16.80 -5.02 -8.87
CA GLU A 53 -17.64 -6.21 -9.06
C GLU A 53 -18.03 -6.86 -7.71
N ILE A 54 -17.06 -6.99 -6.80
CA ILE A 54 -17.32 -7.50 -5.44
C ILE A 54 -18.23 -6.55 -4.67
N MET A 55 -17.99 -5.24 -4.75
CA MET A 55 -18.83 -4.23 -4.11
C MET A 55 -20.26 -4.31 -4.61
N GLN A 56 -20.48 -4.28 -5.93
CA GLN A 56 -21.82 -4.33 -6.54
C GLN A 56 -22.58 -5.62 -6.17
N THR A 57 -21.88 -6.76 -6.17
CA THR A 57 -22.44 -8.05 -5.75
C THR A 57 -22.87 -8.02 -4.29
N ALA A 58 -22.02 -7.53 -3.38
CA ALA A 58 -22.33 -7.45 -1.96
C ALA A 58 -23.46 -6.45 -1.66
N MET A 59 -23.50 -5.33 -2.37
CA MET A 59 -24.58 -4.34 -2.26
C MET A 59 -25.92 -4.91 -2.75
N SER A 60 -25.95 -5.63 -3.86
CA SER A 60 -27.17 -6.23 -4.42
C SER A 60 -27.81 -7.24 -3.48
N THR A 61 -27.01 -7.89 -2.63
CA THR A 61 -27.49 -8.82 -1.58
C THR A 61 -27.79 -8.13 -0.25
N GLY A 62 -27.65 -6.80 -0.16
CA GLY A 62 -27.85 -6.01 1.05
C GLY A 62 -26.77 -6.18 2.13
N ARG A 63 -25.67 -6.85 1.82
CA ARG A 63 -24.59 -7.14 2.77
C ARG A 63 -23.54 -6.05 2.89
N LEU A 64 -23.51 -5.07 1.99
CA LEU A 64 -22.57 -3.95 2.01
C LEU A 64 -23.33 -2.64 1.90
N GLN A 65 -23.08 -1.77 2.85
CA GLN A 65 -23.67 -0.42 2.89
C GLN A 65 -22.58 0.62 3.15
N PHE A 66 -22.82 1.86 2.73
CA PHE A 66 -21.91 2.98 2.91
C PHE A 66 -22.62 4.16 3.57
N THR A 67 -21.97 4.81 4.52
CA THR A 67 -22.52 5.95 5.24
C THR A 67 -21.43 6.94 5.68
N THR A 68 -21.84 8.18 5.94
CA THR A 68 -21.00 9.16 6.65
C THR A 68 -21.29 9.18 8.15
N ASP A 69 -22.31 8.45 8.61
CA ASP A 69 -22.77 8.42 9.99
C ASP A 69 -21.98 7.36 10.79
N LEU A 70 -21.08 7.84 11.65
CA LEU A 70 -20.29 6.98 12.54
C LEU A 70 -21.16 6.28 13.59
N ALA A 71 -22.17 6.99 14.11
CA ALA A 71 -23.07 6.42 15.12
C ALA A 71 -23.79 5.18 14.60
N LEU A 72 -24.32 5.27 13.38
CA LEU A 72 -24.97 4.14 12.70
C LEU A 72 -23.99 2.96 12.53
N GLY A 73 -22.75 3.23 12.14
CA GLY A 73 -21.72 2.20 11.97
C GLY A 73 -21.36 1.51 13.29
N VAL A 74 -21.19 2.28 14.36
CA VAL A 74 -20.85 1.76 15.70
C VAL A 74 -22.00 0.96 16.29
N GLU A 75 -23.24 1.43 16.16
CA GLU A 75 -24.43 0.71 16.62
C GLU A 75 -24.58 -0.65 15.92
N HIS A 76 -24.41 -0.66 14.60
CA HIS A 76 -24.53 -1.87 13.79
C HIS A 76 -23.48 -2.93 14.14
N GLY A 77 -22.18 -2.53 14.23
CA GLY A 77 -21.06 -3.47 14.27
C GLY A 77 -20.88 -4.18 15.62
N GLU A 78 -20.74 -5.49 15.61
CA GLU A 78 -20.15 -6.27 16.71
C GLU A 78 -18.62 -6.15 16.69
N ILE A 79 -18.05 -6.00 15.48
CA ILE A 79 -16.64 -5.81 15.23
C ILE A 79 -16.45 -4.52 14.45
N LEU A 80 -15.65 -3.61 15.00
CA LEU A 80 -15.41 -2.26 14.47
C LEU A 80 -13.96 -2.14 14.02
N PHE A 81 -13.71 -2.06 12.70
CA PHE A 81 -12.37 -1.88 12.16
C PHE A 81 -12.02 -0.41 12.02
N ILE A 82 -10.92 0.03 12.65
CA ILE A 82 -10.28 1.31 12.39
C ILE A 82 -9.28 1.10 11.25
N ALA A 83 -9.60 1.63 10.07
CA ALA A 83 -8.83 1.46 8.84
C ALA A 83 -8.57 2.81 8.14
N VAL A 84 -8.28 3.83 8.93
CA VAL A 84 -7.97 5.19 8.46
C VAL A 84 -6.50 5.36 8.11
N GLY A 85 -6.19 6.38 7.30
CA GLY A 85 -4.83 6.69 6.91
C GLY A 85 -3.96 7.16 8.08
N THR A 86 -2.68 6.80 8.04
CA THR A 86 -1.63 7.26 8.96
C THR A 86 -0.46 7.82 8.14
N PRO A 87 -0.61 9.01 7.52
CA PRO A 87 0.44 9.59 6.69
C PRO A 87 1.69 9.92 7.51
N PRO A 88 2.87 9.99 6.88
CA PRO A 88 4.07 10.38 7.60
C PRO A 88 4.06 11.87 7.94
N LEU A 89 4.52 12.21 9.14
CA LEU A 89 4.86 13.57 9.54
C LEU A 89 6.28 13.94 9.06
N PRO A 90 6.64 15.22 9.00
CA PRO A 90 7.97 15.68 8.55
C PRO A 90 9.15 15.09 9.34
N ASN A 91 8.94 14.68 10.58
CA ASN A 91 9.95 14.03 11.43
C ASN A 91 10.03 12.51 11.21
N GLY A 92 9.22 11.95 10.30
CA GLY A 92 9.17 10.52 9.99
C GLY A 92 8.24 9.69 10.89
N SER A 93 7.63 10.27 11.94
CA SER A 93 6.59 9.57 12.71
C SER A 93 5.28 9.47 11.94
N SER A 94 4.39 8.56 12.36
CA SER A 94 3.05 8.45 11.78
C SER A 94 2.10 9.49 12.35
N ASP A 95 1.34 10.16 11.51
CA ASP A 95 0.23 11.00 11.94
C ASP A 95 -0.96 10.12 12.34
N THR A 96 -1.29 10.11 13.62
CA THR A 96 -2.34 9.28 14.21
C THR A 96 -3.63 10.05 14.51
N GLN A 97 -3.74 11.32 14.11
CA GLN A 97 -4.92 12.16 14.41
C GLN A 97 -6.25 11.54 13.94
N TYR A 98 -6.25 10.85 12.80
CA TYR A 98 -7.45 10.18 12.30
C TYR A 98 -7.83 8.95 13.12
N VAL A 99 -6.83 8.21 13.63
CA VAL A 99 -7.07 7.07 14.53
C VAL A 99 -7.64 7.58 15.86
N GLU A 100 -7.09 8.67 16.40
CA GLU A 100 -7.59 9.32 17.62
C GLU A 100 -9.05 9.76 17.46
N ALA A 101 -9.37 10.50 16.40
CA ALA A 101 -10.72 10.99 16.15
C ALA A 101 -11.73 9.84 16.04
N VAL A 102 -11.37 8.76 15.34
CA VAL A 102 -12.23 7.59 15.21
C VAL A 102 -12.39 6.86 16.54
N ALA A 103 -11.32 6.66 17.30
CA ALA A 103 -11.38 5.96 18.58
C ALA A 103 -12.26 6.71 19.61
N ARG A 104 -12.11 8.03 19.72
CA ARG A 104 -13.00 8.88 20.56
C ARG A 104 -14.44 8.81 20.07
N GLY A 105 -14.69 8.98 18.77
CA GLY A 105 -16.04 8.89 18.20
C GLY A 105 -16.68 7.50 18.39
N ILE A 106 -15.93 6.41 18.34
CA ILE A 106 -16.44 5.08 18.73
C ILE A 106 -16.92 5.12 20.19
N GLY A 107 -16.11 5.67 21.11
CA GLY A 107 -16.46 5.78 22.51
C GLY A 107 -17.75 6.55 22.78
N GLU A 108 -17.97 7.65 22.06
CA GLU A 108 -19.19 8.47 22.13
C GLU A 108 -20.46 7.68 21.78
N HIS A 109 -20.35 6.67 20.91
CA HIS A 109 -21.48 5.92 20.37
C HIS A 109 -21.54 4.47 20.84
N LEU A 110 -20.65 4.02 21.76
CA LEU A 110 -20.72 2.67 22.33
C LEU A 110 -22.05 2.44 23.03
N THR A 111 -22.60 1.26 22.81
CA THR A 111 -23.82 0.75 23.50
C THR A 111 -23.44 -0.21 24.64
N ASP A 112 -24.44 -0.80 25.31
CA ASP A 112 -24.21 -1.83 26.32
C ASP A 112 -23.81 -3.20 25.72
N GLU A 113 -23.89 -3.36 24.39
CA GLU A 113 -23.44 -4.57 23.69
C GLU A 113 -21.92 -4.65 23.70
N TYR A 114 -21.39 -5.86 23.91
CA TYR A 114 -19.94 -6.10 23.80
C TYR A 114 -19.47 -5.91 22.36
N LYS A 115 -18.39 -5.17 22.19
CA LYS A 115 -17.79 -4.91 20.85
C LYS A 115 -16.31 -5.21 20.84
N VAL A 116 -15.82 -5.63 19.68
CA VAL A 116 -14.37 -5.76 19.40
C VAL A 116 -13.94 -4.59 18.54
N ILE A 117 -13.01 -3.79 19.03
CA ILE A 117 -12.43 -2.67 18.29
C ILE A 117 -11.11 -3.13 17.69
N VAL A 118 -11.05 -3.17 16.37
CA VAL A 118 -9.91 -3.72 15.64
C VAL A 118 -9.09 -2.60 15.02
N ASN A 119 -7.87 -2.43 15.49
CA ASN A 119 -6.93 -1.53 14.86
C ASN A 119 -6.28 -2.23 13.66
N LYS A 120 -6.68 -1.83 12.45
CA LYS A 120 -6.13 -2.33 11.19
C LYS A 120 -5.21 -1.32 10.50
N SER A 121 -5.29 -0.05 10.86
CA SER A 121 -4.34 0.98 10.44
C SER A 121 -2.93 0.63 10.91
N THR A 122 -1.91 0.96 10.11
CA THR A 122 -0.52 0.82 10.54
C THR A 122 -0.18 1.97 11.50
N VAL A 123 -0.01 1.65 12.76
CA VAL A 123 0.16 2.59 13.86
C VAL A 123 1.44 2.29 14.65
N PRO A 124 2.02 3.27 15.36
CA PRO A 124 3.16 3.04 16.27
C PRO A 124 2.91 1.92 17.27
N ILE A 125 3.98 1.28 17.72
CA ILE A 125 3.90 0.22 18.74
C ILE A 125 3.36 0.80 20.05
N GLY A 126 2.40 0.11 20.68
CA GLY A 126 1.68 0.58 21.86
C GLY A 126 0.36 1.29 21.55
N SER A 127 0.02 1.44 20.27
CA SER A 127 -1.23 2.11 19.87
C SER A 127 -2.49 1.34 20.24
N GLY A 128 -2.43 0.04 20.42
CA GLY A 128 -3.58 -0.74 20.86
C GLY A 128 -4.06 -0.32 22.25
N ASP A 129 -3.15 -0.13 23.21
CA ASP A 129 -3.47 0.37 24.54
C ASP A 129 -3.92 1.84 24.49
N TRP A 130 -3.29 2.65 23.64
CA TRP A 130 -3.66 4.04 23.43
C TRP A 130 -5.08 4.17 22.83
N VAL A 131 -5.42 3.37 21.82
CA VAL A 131 -6.79 3.30 21.26
C VAL A 131 -7.80 2.95 22.36
N LYS A 132 -7.48 2.00 23.23
CA LYS A 132 -8.35 1.66 24.36
C LYS A 132 -8.62 2.87 25.28
N MET A 133 -7.58 3.66 25.59
CA MET A 133 -7.74 4.88 26.40
C MET A 133 -8.61 5.91 25.68
N LEU A 134 -8.38 6.15 24.40
CA LEU A 134 -9.16 7.12 23.60
C LEU A 134 -10.64 6.76 23.52
N VAL A 135 -10.96 5.48 23.37
CA VAL A 135 -12.34 5.00 23.38
C VAL A 135 -12.99 5.28 24.74
N LEU A 136 -12.27 5.02 25.84
CA LEU A 136 -12.76 5.33 27.20
C LEU A 136 -12.95 6.84 27.40
N ASP A 137 -12.06 7.68 26.89
CA ASP A 137 -12.20 9.13 26.91
C ASP A 137 -13.49 9.57 26.18
N GLY A 138 -13.77 9.04 25.00
CA GLY A 138 -15.01 9.33 24.25
C GLY A 138 -16.27 8.94 25.03
N VAL A 139 -16.26 7.80 25.75
CA VAL A 139 -17.35 7.40 26.63
C VAL A 139 -17.57 8.42 27.76
N VAL A 140 -16.50 8.92 28.35
CA VAL A 140 -16.56 9.93 29.42
C VAL A 140 -17.08 11.26 28.91
N GLU A 141 -16.61 11.72 27.76
CA GLU A 141 -17.04 12.97 27.11
C GLU A 141 -18.55 12.94 26.79
N HIS A 142 -19.03 11.86 26.18
CA HIS A 142 -20.46 11.68 25.91
C HIS A 142 -21.32 11.72 27.16
N ASN A 143 -20.93 11.01 28.22
CA ASN A 143 -21.68 11.01 29.48
C ASN A 143 -21.72 12.40 30.13
N ARG A 144 -20.65 13.20 29.99
CA ARG A 144 -20.58 14.57 30.49
C ARG A 144 -21.52 15.49 29.72
N GLU A 145 -21.56 15.40 28.39
CA GLU A 145 -22.47 16.18 27.54
C GLU A 145 -23.93 15.90 27.87
N LEU A 146 -24.31 14.63 28.00
CA LEU A 146 -25.67 14.24 28.41
C LEU A 146 -26.03 14.83 29.78
N SER A 147 -25.10 14.93 30.70
CA SER A 147 -25.32 15.53 32.02
C SER A 147 -25.53 17.05 31.94
N LEU A 148 -24.86 17.74 31.02
CA LEU A 148 -24.98 19.19 30.83
C LEU A 148 -26.28 19.62 30.12
N VAL A 149 -26.79 18.79 29.21
CA VAL A 149 -28.03 19.08 28.45
C VAL A 149 -29.28 18.87 29.28
N GLY A 150 -29.19 18.49 30.55
CA GLY A 150 -30.32 18.42 31.46
C GLY A 150 -31.31 17.30 31.11
N ALA A 151 -30.88 16.20 30.55
CA ALA A 151 -31.63 14.97 30.48
C ALA A 151 -31.89 14.52 31.93
N SER A 152 -33.04 14.99 32.47
CA SER A 152 -33.43 14.82 33.85
C SER A 152 -33.39 13.36 34.27
N SER A 153 -32.67 13.13 35.27
CA SER A 153 -32.58 12.20 36.40
C SER A 153 -33.52 10.99 36.50
N SER A 154 -34.08 10.47 35.43
CA SER A 154 -34.73 9.14 35.43
C SER A 154 -33.96 8.10 34.64
N ALA A 155 -32.86 8.48 33.98
CA ALA A 155 -31.92 7.54 33.34
C ALA A 155 -30.88 7.11 34.38
N GLN A 156 -30.99 5.90 34.78
CA GLN A 156 -30.23 5.08 35.73
C GLN A 156 -28.75 5.50 35.94
N PRO A 157 -28.31 5.68 37.23
CA PRO A 157 -26.91 5.88 37.58
C PRO A 157 -26.08 4.61 37.47
N ASN A 158 -26.52 3.60 36.74
CA ASN A 158 -25.86 2.31 36.59
C ASN A 158 -25.78 1.87 35.12
N ARG A 159 -25.40 2.76 34.19
CA ARG A 159 -24.92 2.26 32.91
C ARG A 159 -23.63 1.51 33.20
N LEU A 160 -23.65 0.19 33.11
CA LEU A 160 -22.45 -0.64 33.13
C LEU A 160 -21.45 -0.01 32.16
N ALA A 161 -20.19 0.12 32.56
CA ALA A 161 -19.15 0.59 31.66
C ALA A 161 -19.22 -0.22 30.37
N PRO A 162 -19.20 0.43 29.18
CA PRO A 162 -19.30 -0.29 27.93
C PRO A 162 -18.22 -1.38 27.85
N GLN A 163 -18.65 -2.57 27.47
CA GLN A 163 -17.77 -3.72 27.40
C GLN A 163 -17.16 -3.80 26.00
N PHE A 164 -15.86 -3.59 25.89
CA PHE A 164 -15.12 -3.77 24.65
C PHE A 164 -13.71 -4.27 24.91
N ASP A 165 -13.13 -4.89 23.90
CA ASP A 165 -11.72 -5.23 23.85
C ASP A 165 -11.10 -4.71 22.55
N VAL A 166 -9.78 -4.48 22.58
CA VAL A 166 -9.02 -4.01 21.42
C VAL A 166 -8.21 -5.18 20.85
N VAL A 167 -8.17 -5.22 19.53
CA VAL A 167 -7.35 -6.16 18.75
C VAL A 167 -6.49 -5.38 17.76
N SER A 168 -5.19 -5.63 17.74
CA SER A 168 -4.30 -5.23 16.65
C SER A 168 -4.33 -6.31 15.57
N ASN A 169 -4.85 -5.98 14.38
CA ASN A 169 -4.95 -6.90 13.24
C ASN A 169 -4.30 -6.27 12.00
N PRO A 170 -2.97 -6.27 11.92
CA PRO A 170 -2.27 -5.69 10.79
C PRO A 170 -2.65 -6.37 9.47
N GLU A 171 -2.68 -5.59 8.39
CA GLU A 171 -2.89 -6.07 7.04
C GLU A 171 -1.54 -6.35 6.35
N PHE A 172 -1.55 -7.24 5.35
CA PHE A 172 -0.40 -7.57 4.53
C PHE A 172 -0.78 -7.60 3.04
N LEU A 173 -1.83 -6.88 2.68
CA LEU A 173 -2.30 -6.76 1.30
C LEU A 173 -1.34 -5.92 0.45
N ARG A 174 -1.39 -6.16 -0.86
CA ARG A 174 -0.66 -5.38 -1.86
C ARG A 174 -1.67 -4.75 -2.81
N GLU A 175 -1.53 -3.46 -3.06
CA GLU A 175 -2.32 -2.77 -4.09
C GLU A 175 -2.21 -3.51 -5.43
N GLY A 176 -3.30 -3.59 -6.20
CA GLY A 176 -3.38 -4.37 -7.43
C GLY A 176 -3.60 -5.88 -7.25
N SER A 177 -3.48 -6.41 -6.04
CA SER A 177 -3.84 -7.79 -5.67
C SER A 177 -4.48 -7.86 -4.28
N ALA A 178 -5.01 -6.74 -3.78
CA ALA A 178 -5.48 -6.62 -2.41
C ALA A 178 -6.68 -7.53 -2.09
N ILE A 179 -7.56 -7.75 -3.06
CA ILE A 179 -8.67 -8.69 -2.92
C ILE A 179 -8.14 -10.12 -2.76
N TYR A 180 -7.23 -10.52 -3.66
CA TYR A 180 -6.62 -11.85 -3.59
C TYR A 180 -5.89 -12.05 -2.27
N ASP A 181 -5.05 -11.08 -1.87
CA ASP A 181 -4.29 -11.15 -0.62
C ASP A 181 -5.18 -11.17 0.63
N THR A 182 -6.35 -10.51 0.57
CA THR A 182 -7.33 -10.52 1.67
C THR A 182 -8.07 -11.84 1.79
N LEU A 183 -8.47 -12.44 0.66
CA LEU A 183 -9.21 -13.70 0.64
C LEU A 183 -8.29 -14.94 0.73
N ASN A 184 -7.02 -14.80 0.34
CA ASN A 184 -6.02 -15.87 0.33
C ASN A 184 -4.72 -15.46 1.06
N PRO A 185 -4.79 -14.99 2.32
CA PRO A 185 -3.59 -14.52 3.02
C PRO A 185 -2.63 -15.67 3.33
N ASP A 186 -1.33 -15.37 3.37
CA ASP A 186 -0.31 -16.30 3.86
C ASP A 186 -0.48 -16.58 5.37
N ARG A 187 -0.94 -15.56 6.12
CA ARG A 187 -1.19 -15.62 7.57
C ARG A 187 -2.15 -14.53 8.01
N ILE A 188 -2.78 -14.75 9.15
CA ILE A 188 -3.54 -13.73 9.88
C ILE A 188 -2.87 -13.50 11.24
N VAL A 189 -2.63 -12.25 11.62
CA VAL A 189 -2.04 -11.87 12.92
C VAL A 189 -3.10 -11.18 13.76
N LEU A 190 -3.32 -11.67 14.97
CA LEU A 190 -4.29 -11.14 15.94
C LEU A 190 -3.58 -10.86 17.25
N GLY A 191 -3.39 -9.59 17.59
CA GLY A 191 -2.82 -9.15 18.86
C GLY A 191 -3.92 -8.71 19.81
N SER A 192 -4.07 -9.36 20.96
CA SER A 192 -5.00 -8.93 22.00
C SER A 192 -4.69 -9.60 23.35
N ASN A 193 -5.06 -8.92 24.43
CA ASN A 193 -5.04 -9.47 25.79
C ASN A 193 -6.35 -10.19 26.16
N SER A 194 -7.34 -10.23 25.24
CA SER A 194 -8.67 -10.81 25.45
C SER A 194 -8.87 -12.06 24.59
N GLN A 195 -8.96 -13.22 25.23
CA GLN A 195 -9.29 -14.46 24.52
C GLN A 195 -10.67 -14.39 23.84
N LYS A 196 -11.64 -13.73 24.50
CA LYS A 196 -12.99 -13.51 23.92
C LYS A 196 -12.94 -12.74 22.61
N ALA A 197 -12.09 -11.69 22.53
CA ALA A 197 -11.90 -10.93 21.30
C ALA A 197 -11.23 -11.78 20.22
N ILE A 198 -10.19 -12.54 20.57
CA ILE A 198 -9.54 -13.48 19.65
C ILE A 198 -10.53 -14.50 19.09
N ASP A 199 -11.37 -15.11 19.94
CA ASP A 199 -12.37 -16.09 19.51
C ASP A 199 -13.39 -15.51 18.54
N LEU A 200 -13.80 -14.24 18.72
CA LEU A 200 -14.68 -13.55 17.78
C LEU A 200 -14.00 -13.24 16.46
N MET A 201 -12.72 -12.84 16.48
CA MET A 201 -11.94 -12.62 15.26
C MET A 201 -11.72 -13.92 14.49
N LEU A 202 -11.48 -15.05 15.18
CA LEU A 202 -11.38 -16.37 14.54
C LEU A 202 -12.70 -16.75 13.85
N LYS A 203 -13.85 -16.49 14.48
CA LYS A 203 -15.17 -16.70 13.85
C LYS A 203 -15.40 -15.79 12.64
N LEU A 204 -14.97 -14.52 12.71
CA LEU A 204 -15.05 -13.60 11.58
C LEU A 204 -14.26 -14.12 10.38
N TYR A 205 -13.03 -14.56 10.62
CA TYR A 205 -12.13 -15.02 9.56
C TYR A 205 -12.27 -16.50 9.19
N ALA A 206 -13.18 -17.28 9.84
CA ALA A 206 -13.31 -18.69 9.59
C ALA A 206 -13.44 -19.08 8.11
N PRO A 207 -14.27 -18.39 7.27
CA PRO A 207 -14.35 -18.70 5.85
C PRO A 207 -13.04 -18.52 5.10
N ILE A 208 -12.21 -17.57 5.50
CA ILE A 208 -10.87 -17.32 4.93
C ILE A 208 -9.87 -18.33 5.47
N ILE A 209 -9.88 -18.60 6.77
CA ILE A 209 -8.99 -19.57 7.44
C ILE A 209 -9.16 -20.96 6.81
N ASP A 210 -10.41 -21.40 6.64
CA ASP A 210 -10.76 -22.70 6.08
C ASP A 210 -10.74 -22.70 4.54
N ARG A 211 -10.36 -21.59 3.90
CA ARG A 211 -10.28 -21.38 2.45
C ARG A 211 -11.58 -21.68 1.69
N HIS A 212 -12.74 -21.52 2.32
CA HIS A 212 -14.04 -21.75 1.68
C HIS A 212 -14.34 -20.73 0.58
N CYS A 213 -13.70 -19.56 0.60
CA CYS A 213 -13.88 -18.48 -0.35
C CYS A 213 -12.66 -18.31 -1.27
N ALA A 214 -11.69 -19.23 -1.19
CA ALA A 214 -10.49 -19.21 -1.99
C ALA A 214 -10.77 -19.60 -3.45
N ASP A 215 -9.92 -19.12 -4.35
CA ASP A 215 -9.91 -19.65 -5.71
C ASP A 215 -9.58 -21.17 -5.73
N PRO A 216 -9.85 -21.88 -6.84
CA PRO A 216 -9.68 -23.34 -6.90
C PRO A 216 -8.28 -23.85 -6.57
N ASP A 217 -7.24 -23.04 -6.82
CA ASP A 217 -5.86 -23.43 -6.53
C ASP A 217 -5.51 -23.15 -5.07
N ALA A 218 -5.90 -22.00 -4.53
CA ALA A 218 -5.71 -21.67 -3.13
C ALA A 218 -6.54 -22.60 -2.20
N ALA A 219 -7.70 -23.07 -2.62
CA ALA A 219 -8.52 -24.02 -1.88
C ALA A 219 -7.81 -25.39 -1.63
N LYS A 220 -6.79 -25.72 -2.42
CA LYS A 220 -5.98 -26.94 -2.24
C LYS A 220 -4.87 -26.79 -1.18
N LEU A 221 -4.60 -25.56 -0.74
CA LEU A 221 -3.59 -25.30 0.26
C LEU A 221 -4.11 -25.61 1.67
N PRO A 222 -3.21 -25.84 2.65
CA PRO A 222 -3.61 -25.97 4.06
C PRO A 222 -4.38 -24.73 4.55
N ALA A 223 -5.13 -24.89 5.64
CA ALA A 223 -5.79 -23.77 6.32
C ALA A 223 -4.81 -22.63 6.61
N VAL A 224 -5.31 -21.41 6.60
CA VAL A 224 -4.47 -20.22 6.85
C VAL A 224 -3.99 -20.22 8.29
N THR A 225 -2.68 -20.05 8.48
CA THR A 225 -2.10 -19.97 9.82
C THR A 225 -2.53 -18.68 10.50
N VAL A 226 -3.10 -18.79 11.71
CA VAL A 226 -3.40 -17.65 12.56
C VAL A 226 -2.38 -17.57 13.68
N LEU A 227 -1.73 -16.43 13.83
CA LEU A 227 -0.84 -16.11 14.95
C LEU A 227 -1.59 -15.21 15.93
N ALA A 228 -1.95 -15.76 17.08
CA ALA A 228 -2.45 -14.98 18.21
C ALA A 228 -1.27 -14.56 19.10
N THR A 229 -1.20 -13.27 19.46
CA THR A 229 -0.12 -12.68 20.26
C THR A 229 -0.62 -11.47 21.05
N ASP A 230 0.27 -10.76 21.75
CA ASP A 230 -0.03 -9.48 22.38
C ASP A 230 -0.14 -8.33 21.37
N LEU A 231 -0.70 -7.18 21.79
CA LEU A 231 -0.93 -6.01 20.94
C LEU A 231 0.37 -5.49 20.30
N GLY A 232 1.40 -5.26 21.11
CA GLY A 232 2.66 -4.67 20.65
C GLY A 232 3.41 -5.58 19.68
N SER A 233 3.42 -6.89 19.92
CA SER A 233 4.02 -7.86 19.00
C SER A 233 3.30 -7.89 17.65
N ALA A 234 1.96 -7.82 17.63
CA ALA A 234 1.20 -7.76 16.39
C ALA A 234 1.52 -6.49 15.56
N GLU A 235 1.63 -5.34 16.25
CA GLU A 235 2.01 -4.06 15.62
C GLU A 235 3.45 -4.13 15.08
N MET A 236 4.41 -4.63 15.86
CA MET A 236 5.80 -4.78 15.44
C MET A 236 5.94 -5.72 14.25
N ILE A 237 5.17 -6.80 14.16
CA ILE A 237 5.22 -7.74 13.03
C ILE A 237 4.97 -7.03 11.69
N LYS A 238 4.04 -6.06 11.64
CA LYS A 238 3.78 -5.30 10.41
C LYS A 238 5.00 -4.49 9.99
N TYR A 239 5.56 -3.70 10.91
CA TYR A 239 6.74 -2.88 10.63
C TYR A 239 7.96 -3.74 10.25
N ALA A 240 8.22 -4.79 11.02
CA ALA A 240 9.35 -5.68 10.77
C ALA A 240 9.24 -6.38 9.40
N ALA A 241 8.03 -6.83 9.01
CA ALA A 241 7.81 -7.45 7.72
C ALA A 241 8.10 -6.47 6.58
N ASN A 242 7.56 -5.24 6.62
CA ASN A 242 7.79 -4.24 5.58
C ASN A 242 9.25 -3.79 5.54
N ALA A 243 9.89 -3.60 6.69
CA ALA A 243 11.32 -3.25 6.79
C ALA A 243 12.20 -4.35 6.20
N PHE A 244 11.90 -5.62 6.46
CA PHE A 244 12.66 -6.74 5.91
C PHE A 244 12.50 -6.84 4.38
N LEU A 245 11.29 -6.69 3.86
CA LEU A 245 11.03 -6.71 2.42
C LEU A 245 11.75 -5.57 1.69
N ALA A 246 11.69 -4.34 2.23
CA ALA A 246 12.42 -3.20 1.70
C ALA A 246 13.95 -3.42 1.75
N THR A 247 14.45 -4.02 2.84
CA THR A 247 15.87 -4.37 2.97
C THR A 247 16.31 -5.40 1.94
N LYS A 248 15.48 -6.41 1.61
CA LYS A 248 15.77 -7.38 0.53
C LYS A 248 15.96 -6.69 -0.81
N ILE A 249 15.08 -5.72 -1.15
CA ILE A 249 15.21 -4.97 -2.41
C ILE A 249 16.46 -4.08 -2.39
N SER A 250 16.73 -3.38 -1.29
CA SER A 250 17.95 -2.57 -1.16
C SER A 250 19.20 -3.43 -1.23
N PHE A 251 19.21 -4.61 -0.61
CA PHE A 251 20.32 -5.57 -0.68
C PHE A 251 20.61 -5.99 -2.12
N ILE A 252 19.60 -6.45 -2.88
CA ILE A 252 19.85 -6.90 -4.25
C ILE A 252 20.24 -5.72 -5.18
N ASN A 253 19.80 -4.50 -4.89
CA ASN A 253 20.22 -3.31 -5.59
C ASN A 253 21.69 -2.97 -5.32
N GLU A 254 22.16 -3.12 -4.09
CA GLU A 254 23.58 -2.97 -3.77
C GLU A 254 24.42 -4.04 -4.48
N ILE A 255 23.98 -5.30 -4.49
CA ILE A 255 24.61 -6.39 -5.25
C ILE A 255 24.63 -6.08 -6.75
N ALA A 256 23.54 -5.52 -7.32
CA ALA A 256 23.50 -5.10 -8.72
C ALA A 256 24.61 -4.07 -9.05
N ASN A 257 24.76 -3.09 -8.17
CA ASN A 257 25.80 -2.06 -8.31
C ASN A 257 27.23 -2.64 -8.23
N ILE A 258 27.42 -3.73 -7.49
CA ILE A 258 28.70 -4.47 -7.45
C ILE A 258 28.87 -5.29 -8.73
N CYS A 259 27.81 -6.00 -9.17
CA CYS A 259 27.83 -6.80 -10.39
C CYS A 259 28.29 -5.99 -11.61
N GLU A 260 27.78 -4.78 -11.81
CA GLU A 260 28.22 -3.90 -12.89
C GLU A 260 29.72 -3.60 -12.88
N ARG A 261 30.34 -3.52 -11.70
CA ARG A 261 31.78 -3.22 -11.57
C ARG A 261 32.70 -4.42 -11.79
N VAL A 262 32.17 -5.61 -11.53
CA VAL A 262 32.95 -6.86 -11.63
C VAL A 262 32.61 -7.69 -12.87
N GLY A 263 31.62 -7.24 -13.68
CA GLY A 263 31.19 -7.94 -14.89
C GLY A 263 30.32 -9.17 -14.61
N ALA A 264 29.60 -9.21 -13.48
CA ALA A 264 28.62 -10.23 -13.18
C ALA A 264 27.22 -9.75 -13.59
N ASP A 265 26.29 -10.69 -13.76
CA ASP A 265 24.88 -10.43 -14.07
C ASP A 265 24.01 -10.63 -12.81
N VAL A 266 23.41 -9.55 -12.30
CA VAL A 266 22.58 -9.59 -11.10
C VAL A 266 21.36 -10.49 -11.24
N THR A 267 20.84 -10.67 -12.46
CA THR A 267 19.67 -11.55 -12.68
C THR A 267 20.03 -13.02 -12.39
N GLN A 268 21.24 -13.44 -12.78
CA GLN A 268 21.75 -14.77 -12.47
C GLN A 268 22.14 -14.92 -10.99
N VAL A 269 22.73 -13.87 -10.40
CA VAL A 269 23.04 -13.83 -8.97
C VAL A 269 21.76 -13.93 -8.14
N SER A 270 20.75 -13.12 -8.44
CA SER A 270 19.43 -13.12 -7.79
C SER A 270 18.76 -14.48 -7.88
N LYS A 271 18.75 -15.08 -9.08
CA LYS A 271 18.23 -16.44 -9.29
C LYS A 271 19.01 -17.46 -8.47
N GLY A 272 20.33 -17.39 -8.49
CA GLY A 272 21.20 -18.34 -7.77
C GLY A 272 20.97 -18.33 -6.26
N ILE A 273 21.00 -17.16 -5.63
CA ILE A 273 20.75 -17.03 -4.18
C ILE A 273 19.29 -17.33 -3.81
N GLY A 274 18.34 -17.01 -4.70
CA GLY A 274 16.92 -17.27 -4.48
C GLY A 274 16.52 -18.76 -4.48
N LEU A 275 17.37 -19.65 -5.04
CA LEU A 275 17.19 -21.09 -4.98
C LEU A 275 17.43 -21.67 -3.57
N ASP A 276 18.17 -20.97 -2.71
CA ASP A 276 18.29 -21.35 -1.29
C ASP A 276 16.96 -21.08 -0.59
N SER A 277 16.33 -22.15 -0.05
CA SER A 277 15.03 -22.06 0.65
C SER A 277 15.04 -21.12 1.87
N ARG A 278 16.21 -20.85 2.46
CA ARG A 278 16.39 -19.92 3.57
C ARG A 278 16.28 -18.45 3.13
N ILE A 279 16.52 -18.17 1.83
CA ILE A 279 16.47 -16.84 1.23
C ILE A 279 15.16 -16.65 0.46
N GLY A 280 14.84 -17.58 -0.44
CA GLY A 280 13.68 -17.53 -1.34
C GLY A 280 13.84 -16.43 -2.41
N ASN A 281 13.11 -16.58 -3.52
CA ASN A 281 13.25 -15.75 -4.71
C ASN A 281 12.46 -14.43 -4.68
N LYS A 282 11.51 -14.27 -3.77
CA LYS A 282 10.65 -13.08 -3.69
C LYS A 282 11.45 -11.86 -3.19
N PHE A 283 11.20 -10.67 -3.76
CA PHE A 283 11.83 -9.39 -3.41
C PHE A 283 13.35 -9.33 -3.68
N LEU A 284 13.83 -10.07 -4.70
CA LEU A 284 15.21 -10.06 -5.15
C LEU A 284 15.38 -9.51 -6.59
N ASN A 285 14.40 -8.78 -7.12
CA ASN A 285 14.53 -8.12 -8.41
C ASN A 285 15.23 -6.77 -8.24
N ALA A 286 16.42 -6.64 -8.84
CA ALA A 286 17.16 -5.38 -8.86
C ALA A 286 16.46 -4.36 -9.79
N GLY A 287 16.54 -3.07 -9.43
CA GLY A 287 15.93 -2.01 -10.22
C GLY A 287 16.15 -0.62 -9.61
N ILE A 288 15.22 0.32 -9.88
CA ILE A 288 15.31 1.71 -9.40
C ILE A 288 14.98 1.90 -7.92
N GLY A 289 14.77 0.82 -7.19
CA GLY A 289 14.40 0.84 -5.79
C GLY A 289 12.89 0.72 -5.56
N TRP A 290 12.52 0.80 -4.29
CA TRP A 290 11.15 0.73 -3.81
C TRP A 290 10.56 2.11 -3.55
N GLY A 291 9.23 2.20 -3.62
CA GLY A 291 8.40 3.36 -3.30
C GLY A 291 7.04 2.92 -2.80
N GLY A 292 6.02 3.69 -3.10
CA GLY A 292 4.64 3.45 -2.71
C GLY A 292 4.31 3.91 -1.30
N SER A 293 3.06 3.75 -0.93
CA SER A 293 2.49 4.30 0.31
C SER A 293 2.92 3.61 1.61
N CYS A 294 3.58 2.44 1.52
CA CYS A 294 3.85 1.59 2.69
C CYS A 294 5.32 1.62 3.13
N PHE A 295 6.26 1.17 2.28
CA PHE A 295 7.65 1.02 2.69
C PHE A 295 8.30 2.31 3.19
N PRO A 296 8.18 3.46 2.48
CA PRO A 296 8.82 4.69 2.94
C PRO A 296 8.38 5.11 4.33
N LYS A 297 7.06 5.16 4.57
CA LYS A 297 6.52 5.59 5.86
C LYS A 297 6.78 4.59 6.98
N ASP A 298 6.71 3.28 6.71
CA ASP A 298 6.84 2.25 7.75
C ASP A 298 8.30 2.11 8.20
N LEU A 299 9.27 2.22 7.27
CA LEU A 299 10.68 2.27 7.65
C LEU A 299 11.01 3.54 8.43
N ALA A 300 10.52 4.70 7.98
CA ALA A 300 10.73 5.96 8.70
C ALA A 300 10.15 5.90 10.12
N ALA A 301 8.93 5.38 10.28
CA ALA A 301 8.29 5.22 11.57
C ALA A 301 9.04 4.24 12.48
N LEU A 302 9.54 3.11 11.94
CA LEU A 302 10.30 2.14 12.72
C LEU A 302 11.68 2.68 13.14
N ILE A 303 12.36 3.41 12.25
CA ILE A 303 13.63 4.11 12.56
C ILE A 303 13.41 5.15 13.67
N ASN A 304 12.34 5.94 13.56
CA ASN A 304 11.99 6.94 14.55
C ASN A 304 11.66 6.29 15.91
N THR A 305 10.83 5.24 15.91
CA THR A 305 10.54 4.45 17.11
C THR A 305 11.82 3.93 17.76
N GLY A 306 12.75 3.37 16.99
CA GLY A 306 14.05 2.96 17.53
C GLY A 306 14.78 4.11 18.21
N SER A 307 14.83 5.27 17.58
CA SER A 307 15.47 6.48 18.11
C SER A 307 14.83 6.95 19.42
N ASP A 308 13.49 6.95 19.51
CA ASP A 308 12.73 7.37 20.69
C ASP A 308 13.06 6.47 21.91
N TYR A 309 13.38 5.21 21.66
CA TYR A 309 13.83 4.25 22.68
C TYR A 309 15.37 4.13 22.80
N GLY A 310 16.11 5.07 22.22
CA GLY A 310 17.58 5.13 22.33
C GLY A 310 18.33 4.11 21.46
N TYR A 311 17.69 3.51 20.46
CA TYR A 311 18.31 2.53 19.56
C TYR A 311 18.54 3.11 18.18
N ASP A 312 19.78 3.04 17.67
CA ASP A 312 20.13 3.44 16.30
C ASP A 312 19.90 2.28 15.32
N ALA A 313 18.87 2.39 14.49
CA ALA A 313 18.49 1.37 13.50
C ALA A 313 19.39 1.43 12.24
N GLN A 314 20.68 1.12 12.38
CA GLN A 314 21.71 1.26 11.34
C GLN A 314 21.37 0.51 10.05
N LEU A 315 20.89 -0.74 10.13
CA LEU A 315 20.55 -1.55 8.96
C LEU A 315 19.43 -0.92 8.14
N LEU A 316 18.39 -0.41 8.80
CA LEU A 316 17.25 0.23 8.13
C LEU A 316 17.66 1.55 7.48
N LYS A 317 18.48 2.36 8.16
CA LYS A 317 19.05 3.58 7.59
C LYS A 317 19.90 3.29 6.35
N ALA A 318 20.73 2.25 6.39
CA ALA A 318 21.51 1.81 5.24
C ALA A 318 20.60 1.39 4.08
N ALA A 319 19.55 0.61 4.34
CA ALA A 319 18.58 0.20 3.31
C ALA A 319 17.90 1.40 2.63
N VAL A 320 17.50 2.42 3.40
CA VAL A 320 16.94 3.68 2.87
C VAL A 320 17.96 4.41 2.01
N SER A 321 19.21 4.53 2.48
CA SER A 321 20.29 5.21 1.74
C SER A 321 20.59 4.53 0.40
N VAL A 322 20.70 3.20 0.37
CA VAL A 322 20.86 2.43 -0.87
C VAL A 322 19.70 2.68 -1.82
N ASN A 323 18.47 2.67 -1.32
CA ASN A 323 17.27 2.92 -2.12
C ASN A 323 17.27 4.31 -2.79
N GLN A 324 17.66 5.33 -2.05
CA GLN A 324 17.75 6.70 -2.57
C GLN A 324 18.84 6.81 -3.66
N ASN A 325 19.97 6.14 -3.48
CA ASN A 325 21.07 6.16 -4.44
C ASN A 325 20.69 5.52 -5.79
N GLN A 326 19.77 4.55 -5.81
CA GLN A 326 19.31 3.91 -7.05
C GLN A 326 18.67 4.90 -8.03
N ARG A 327 17.98 5.92 -7.55
CA ARG A 327 17.38 6.97 -8.39
C ARG A 327 18.45 7.80 -9.12
N THR A 328 19.53 8.11 -8.42
CA THR A 328 20.69 8.81 -9.00
C THR A 328 21.40 7.97 -10.05
N LEU A 329 21.46 6.64 -9.87
CA LEU A 329 22.09 5.73 -10.82
C LEU A 329 21.44 5.80 -12.22
N VAL A 330 20.13 5.93 -12.29
CA VAL A 330 19.40 6.08 -13.58
C VAL A 330 19.87 7.33 -14.33
N ILE A 331 20.03 8.44 -13.62
CA ILE A 331 20.54 9.69 -14.20
C ILE A 331 21.98 9.51 -14.70
N GLN A 332 22.85 8.83 -13.93
CA GLN A 332 24.21 8.53 -14.33
C GLN A 332 24.26 7.67 -15.60
N LYS A 333 23.39 6.67 -15.74
CA LYS A 333 23.30 5.83 -16.94
C LYS A 333 22.86 6.66 -18.16
N LEU A 334 21.88 7.55 -18.01
CA LEU A 334 21.49 8.48 -19.07
C LEU A 334 22.65 9.42 -19.47
N GLN A 335 23.35 10.00 -18.50
CA GLN A 335 24.50 10.87 -18.75
C GLN A 335 25.68 10.12 -19.39
N SER A 336 25.92 8.87 -19.01
CA SER A 336 26.97 8.04 -19.62
C SER A 336 26.71 7.82 -21.11
N SER A 337 25.43 7.63 -21.51
CA SER A 337 25.05 7.39 -22.91
C SER A 337 24.85 8.69 -23.70
N LEU A 338 24.15 9.68 -23.15
CA LEU A 338 23.75 10.92 -23.85
C LEU A 338 24.69 12.11 -23.61
N LYS A 339 25.61 12.00 -22.62
CA LYS A 339 26.54 13.04 -22.16
C LYS A 339 25.84 14.21 -21.50
N ILE A 340 25.10 15.04 -22.26
CA ILE A 340 24.41 16.23 -21.79
C ILE A 340 22.92 16.01 -21.90
N LEU A 341 22.17 16.19 -20.78
CA LEU A 341 20.73 16.00 -20.74
C LEU A 341 19.95 17.26 -21.07
N LYS A 342 20.56 18.45 -20.96
CA LYS A 342 19.92 19.73 -21.28
C LYS A 342 19.43 19.75 -22.74
N GLY A 343 18.13 19.99 -22.91
CA GLY A 343 17.44 20.02 -24.20
C GLY A 343 17.13 18.66 -24.82
N LYS A 344 17.55 17.55 -24.18
CA LYS A 344 17.18 16.19 -24.56
C LYS A 344 15.73 15.89 -24.19
N THR A 345 15.08 15.04 -24.98
CA THR A 345 13.73 14.55 -24.70
C THR A 345 13.83 13.12 -24.17
N ILE A 346 13.42 12.92 -22.91
CA ILE A 346 13.43 11.62 -22.24
C ILE A 346 11.99 11.14 -22.08
N GLY A 347 11.70 9.95 -22.62
CA GLY A 347 10.42 9.28 -22.46
C GLY A 347 10.44 8.32 -21.29
N LEU A 348 9.45 8.40 -20.39
CA LEU A 348 9.29 7.49 -19.26
C LEU A 348 8.14 6.52 -19.53
N LEU A 349 8.42 5.22 -19.52
CA LEU A 349 7.43 4.15 -19.58
C LEU A 349 7.08 3.69 -18.16
N GLY A 350 5.87 4.03 -17.72
CA GLY A 350 5.37 3.82 -16.37
C GLY A 350 5.71 4.98 -15.45
N LEU A 351 4.77 5.30 -14.56
CA LEU A 351 4.87 6.38 -13.56
C LEU A 351 4.58 5.88 -12.16
N THR A 352 3.65 4.90 -12.06
CA THR A 352 3.26 4.30 -10.78
C THR A 352 4.44 3.54 -10.16
N PHE A 353 4.44 3.40 -8.82
CA PHE A 353 5.56 2.75 -8.12
C PHE A 353 5.69 1.25 -8.45
N LYS A 354 4.62 0.63 -8.93
CA LYS A 354 4.55 -0.75 -9.44
C LYS A 354 3.35 -0.90 -10.40
N PRO A 355 3.25 -2.00 -11.18
CA PRO A 355 2.07 -2.26 -12.01
C PRO A 355 0.80 -2.51 -11.19
N ASP A 356 -0.35 -2.48 -11.88
CA ASP A 356 -1.69 -2.80 -11.37
C ASP A 356 -2.19 -1.87 -10.24
N THR A 357 -1.69 -0.61 -10.19
CA THR A 357 -2.15 0.44 -9.28
C THR A 357 -2.05 1.81 -9.93
N ASP A 358 -2.85 2.77 -9.47
CA ASP A 358 -2.77 4.19 -9.82
C ASP A 358 -1.93 5.01 -8.81
N ASP A 359 -1.28 4.36 -7.83
CA ASP A 359 -0.57 5.03 -6.75
C ASP A 359 0.77 5.60 -7.20
N LEU A 360 0.87 6.93 -7.10
CA LEU A 360 2.08 7.71 -7.39
C LEU A 360 2.86 8.10 -6.14
N ARG A 361 2.40 7.76 -4.94
CA ARG A 361 3.05 8.17 -3.68
C ARG A 361 4.45 7.57 -3.58
N ASP A 362 5.44 8.42 -3.34
CA ASP A 362 6.86 8.03 -3.29
C ASP A 362 7.31 7.14 -4.47
N ALA A 363 6.64 7.27 -5.64
CA ALA A 363 7.05 6.55 -6.84
C ALA A 363 8.42 7.04 -7.31
N PRO A 364 9.42 6.14 -7.51
CA PRO A 364 10.76 6.54 -7.95
C PRO A 364 10.77 7.36 -9.24
N ALA A 365 9.76 7.21 -10.09
CA ALA A 365 9.59 8.00 -11.32
C ALA A 365 9.49 9.50 -11.04
N LEU A 366 8.83 9.91 -9.95
CA LEU A 366 8.64 11.33 -9.62
C LEU A 366 9.95 12.02 -9.27
N ASP A 367 10.84 11.35 -8.53
CA ASP A 367 12.16 11.90 -8.22
C ASP A 367 13.03 12.03 -9.48
N ILE A 368 13.00 11.00 -10.33
CA ILE A 368 13.73 11.01 -11.60
C ILE A 368 13.22 12.12 -12.50
N ILE A 369 11.91 12.34 -12.58
CA ILE A 369 11.29 13.47 -13.28
C ILE A 369 11.87 14.80 -12.76
N SER A 370 11.87 15.00 -11.46
CA SER A 370 12.37 16.24 -10.84
C SER A 370 13.83 16.48 -11.22
N ILE A 371 14.70 15.48 -11.10
CA ILE A 371 16.12 15.60 -11.45
C ILE A 371 16.31 15.86 -12.95
N LEU A 372 15.55 15.21 -13.83
CA LEU A 372 15.63 15.42 -15.27
C LEU A 372 15.25 16.84 -15.66
N ILE A 373 14.18 17.38 -15.06
CA ILE A 373 13.74 18.77 -15.29
C ILE A 373 14.79 19.76 -14.79
N GLU A 374 15.35 19.56 -13.61
CA GLU A 374 16.44 20.39 -13.06
C GLU A 374 17.69 20.39 -13.96
N LEU A 375 17.99 19.27 -14.60
CA LEU A 375 19.08 19.15 -15.57
C LEU A 375 18.73 19.72 -16.96
N GLY A 376 17.52 20.28 -17.12
CA GLY A 376 17.05 20.93 -18.33
C GLY A 376 16.60 19.98 -19.45
N ALA A 377 16.31 18.72 -19.12
CA ALA A 377 15.68 17.77 -20.03
C ALA A 377 14.20 18.08 -20.22
N LYS A 378 13.65 17.66 -21.36
CA LYS A 378 12.21 17.62 -21.63
C LYS A 378 11.70 16.22 -21.29
N VAL A 379 10.68 16.11 -20.44
CA VAL A 379 10.16 14.83 -20.02
C VAL A 379 8.80 14.56 -20.68
N LYS A 380 8.69 13.42 -21.33
CA LYS A 380 7.43 12.80 -21.75
C LYS A 380 7.18 11.59 -20.86
N ALA A 381 5.92 11.25 -20.62
CA ALA A 381 5.58 10.02 -19.89
C ALA A 381 4.33 9.35 -20.46
N TYR A 382 4.33 8.04 -20.44
CA TYR A 382 3.17 7.19 -20.70
C TYR A 382 3.02 6.19 -19.55
N ASP A 383 1.80 6.07 -19.08
CA ASP A 383 1.41 5.06 -18.10
C ASP A 383 0.03 4.53 -18.46
N PRO A 384 -0.25 3.22 -18.36
CA PRO A 384 -1.53 2.62 -18.76
C PRO A 384 -2.73 3.17 -17.99
N ILE A 385 -2.54 3.57 -16.74
CA ILE A 385 -3.62 4.00 -15.85
C ILE A 385 -3.65 5.52 -15.65
N ILE A 386 -2.48 6.16 -15.68
CA ILE A 386 -2.38 7.61 -15.48
C ILE A 386 -2.67 8.34 -16.78
N SER A 387 -3.89 8.84 -16.92
CA SER A 387 -4.33 9.52 -18.14
C SER A 387 -3.70 10.92 -18.30
N PRO A 388 -3.62 11.46 -19.54
CA PRO A 388 -3.18 12.82 -19.79
C PRO A 388 -3.99 13.90 -19.03
N GLN A 389 -5.24 13.61 -18.65
CA GLN A 389 -6.08 14.50 -17.84
C GLN A 389 -5.61 14.58 -16.39
N ALA A 390 -4.85 13.59 -15.91
CA ALA A 390 -4.25 13.60 -14.57
C ALA A 390 -3.06 14.58 -14.42
N ALA A 391 -2.69 15.32 -15.46
CA ALA A 391 -1.63 16.35 -15.41
C ALA A 391 -1.91 17.51 -14.42
N THR A 392 -3.08 17.53 -13.80
CA THR A 392 -3.41 18.42 -12.66
C THR A 392 -2.69 18.02 -11.37
N HIS A 393 -2.08 16.84 -11.30
CA HIS A 393 -1.21 16.47 -10.17
C HIS A 393 0.03 17.38 -10.15
N THR A 394 0.29 18.00 -9.02
CA THR A 394 1.39 18.95 -8.80
C THR A 394 2.74 18.41 -9.26
N TYR A 395 2.97 17.11 -9.10
CA TYR A 395 4.22 16.43 -9.49
C TYR A 395 4.38 16.23 -11.01
N LEU A 396 3.29 16.29 -11.79
CA LEU A 396 3.29 16.04 -13.22
C LEU A 396 3.09 17.29 -14.07
N SER A 397 3.04 18.48 -13.44
CA SER A 397 2.75 19.77 -14.10
C SER A 397 3.73 20.12 -15.22
N ASN A 398 4.97 19.65 -15.15
CA ASN A 398 6.02 19.90 -16.14
C ASN A 398 6.33 18.67 -17.01
N VAL A 399 5.46 17.65 -16.99
CA VAL A 399 5.59 16.42 -17.77
C VAL A 399 4.59 16.43 -18.91
N ASN A 400 5.04 16.11 -20.11
CA ASN A 400 4.15 15.90 -21.26
C ASN A 400 3.62 14.47 -21.19
N LEU A 401 2.44 14.28 -20.58
CA LEU A 401 1.75 13.00 -20.58
C LEU A 401 1.19 12.72 -21.97
N VAL A 402 1.49 11.54 -22.52
CA VAL A 402 1.09 11.11 -23.84
C VAL A 402 0.18 9.87 -23.76
N ALA A 403 -0.62 9.67 -24.80
CA ALA A 403 -1.67 8.65 -24.81
C ALA A 403 -1.19 7.28 -25.36
N SER A 404 0.05 7.17 -25.84
CA SER A 404 0.58 5.90 -26.34
C SER A 404 2.11 5.84 -26.29
N PRO A 405 2.70 4.62 -26.33
CA PRO A 405 4.15 4.42 -26.45
C PRO A 405 4.75 5.03 -27.72
N GLU A 406 4.02 5.08 -28.84
CA GLU A 406 4.50 5.69 -30.08
C GLU A 406 4.66 7.21 -29.93
N LEU A 407 3.70 7.87 -29.28
CA LEU A 407 3.80 9.30 -28.97
C LEU A 407 4.91 9.59 -27.99
N LEU A 408 5.18 8.67 -27.07
CA LEU A 408 6.33 8.74 -26.17
C LEU A 408 7.64 8.67 -26.95
N ALA A 409 7.77 7.69 -27.83
CA ALA A 409 8.98 7.46 -28.63
C ALA A 409 9.29 8.57 -29.63
N LYS A 410 8.23 9.17 -30.21
CA LYS A 410 8.39 10.21 -31.24
C LYS A 410 9.30 11.34 -30.77
N ASP A 411 10.41 11.55 -31.50
CA ASP A 411 11.43 12.57 -31.21
C ASP A 411 12.06 12.46 -29.80
N SER A 412 12.04 11.29 -29.17
CA SER A 412 12.74 11.06 -27.91
C SER A 412 14.22 10.67 -28.14
N ASP A 413 15.10 11.12 -27.23
CA ASP A 413 16.52 10.81 -27.24
C ASP A 413 16.83 9.55 -26.42
N ALA A 414 15.95 9.17 -25.49
CA ALA A 414 15.99 7.93 -24.73
C ALA A 414 14.59 7.58 -24.21
N ILE A 415 14.36 6.29 -23.97
CA ILE A 415 13.23 5.78 -23.19
C ILE A 415 13.77 5.15 -21.93
N VAL A 416 13.13 5.41 -20.79
CA VAL A 416 13.44 4.82 -19.48
C VAL A 416 12.22 4.03 -19.02
N LEU A 417 12.36 2.72 -18.85
CA LEU A 417 11.32 1.88 -18.28
C LEU A 417 11.37 1.97 -16.75
N MET A 418 10.31 2.52 -16.17
CA MET A 418 10.21 2.82 -14.75
C MET A 418 9.34 1.81 -13.99
N THR A 419 8.27 1.31 -14.63
CA THR A 419 7.31 0.38 -14.05
C THR A 419 7.10 -0.79 -14.99
N GLU A 420 7.11 -2.00 -14.46
CA GLU A 420 7.07 -3.26 -15.21
C GLU A 420 5.64 -3.70 -15.59
N TRP A 421 4.88 -2.84 -16.27
CA TRP A 421 3.56 -3.21 -16.80
C TRP A 421 3.66 -4.30 -17.86
N LEU A 422 2.85 -5.37 -17.75
CA LEU A 422 2.91 -6.51 -18.67
C LEU A 422 2.69 -6.13 -20.13
N GLU A 423 1.88 -5.11 -20.42
CA GLU A 423 1.65 -4.62 -21.78
C GLU A 423 2.91 -4.07 -22.43
N PHE A 424 3.91 -3.62 -21.66
CA PHE A 424 5.17 -3.13 -22.23
C PHE A 424 5.99 -4.23 -22.89
N GLN A 425 5.78 -5.49 -22.56
CA GLN A 425 6.40 -6.61 -23.28
C GLN A 425 5.80 -6.84 -24.69
N GLN A 426 4.60 -6.28 -24.94
CA GLN A 426 3.88 -6.46 -26.20
C GLN A 426 4.06 -5.29 -27.19
N ILE A 427 4.85 -4.29 -26.82
CA ILE A 427 5.11 -3.11 -27.64
C ILE A 427 5.96 -3.49 -28.88
N ASP A 428 5.63 -2.94 -30.05
CA ASP A 428 6.50 -3.04 -31.24
C ASP A 428 7.71 -2.09 -31.11
N TYR A 429 8.77 -2.61 -30.50
CA TYR A 429 10.01 -1.85 -30.31
C TYR A 429 10.72 -1.49 -31.61
N GLN A 430 10.54 -2.24 -32.71
CA GLN A 430 11.11 -1.87 -34.02
C GLN A 430 10.45 -0.59 -34.55
N GLN A 431 9.15 -0.46 -34.36
CA GLN A 431 8.42 0.77 -34.70
C GLN A 431 8.89 1.93 -33.81
N LEU A 432 8.99 1.71 -32.50
CA LEU A 432 9.45 2.76 -31.58
C LEU A 432 10.83 3.29 -31.95
N ALA A 433 11.80 2.40 -32.24
CA ALA A 433 13.16 2.78 -32.60
C ALA A 433 13.21 3.73 -33.81
N LYS A 434 12.32 3.53 -34.80
CA LYS A 434 12.24 4.38 -36.00
C LYS A 434 11.69 5.78 -35.72
N LEU A 435 10.91 5.95 -34.65
CA LEU A 435 10.29 7.22 -34.24
C LEU A 435 11.24 8.07 -33.38
N MET A 436 12.26 7.46 -32.79
CA MET A 436 13.20 8.11 -31.88
C MET A 436 14.34 8.81 -32.63
N ARG A 437 14.92 9.84 -32.00
CA ARG A 437 16.17 10.44 -32.46
C ARG A 437 17.37 9.54 -32.20
N SER A 438 17.35 8.87 -31.04
CA SER A 438 18.37 7.91 -30.66
C SER A 438 17.66 6.77 -29.90
N PRO A 439 17.70 5.53 -30.42
CA PRO A 439 17.03 4.40 -29.79
C PRO A 439 17.85 3.89 -28.60
N LEU A 440 17.84 4.62 -27.50
CA LEU A 440 18.40 4.25 -26.21
C LEU A 440 17.28 3.81 -25.27
N MET A 441 17.39 2.60 -24.69
CA MET A 441 16.51 2.08 -23.66
C MET A 441 17.29 1.89 -22.35
N ILE A 442 16.87 2.58 -21.29
CA ILE A 442 17.32 2.30 -19.93
C ILE A 442 16.22 1.47 -19.27
N ASP A 443 16.45 0.18 -19.09
CA ASP A 443 15.51 -0.71 -18.42
C ASP A 443 15.82 -0.76 -16.92
N CYS A 444 15.07 0.02 -16.15
CA CYS A 444 15.26 0.14 -14.71
C CYS A 444 14.63 -1.01 -13.91
N ARG A 445 14.08 -2.01 -14.57
CA ARG A 445 13.43 -3.17 -13.94
C ARG A 445 14.00 -4.51 -14.41
N ASN A 446 14.91 -4.49 -15.40
CA ASN A 446 15.39 -5.69 -16.06
C ASN A 446 14.23 -6.58 -16.55
N PHE A 447 13.21 -5.94 -17.11
CA PHE A 447 11.91 -6.54 -17.43
C PHE A 447 11.78 -6.92 -18.90
N LEU A 448 12.47 -6.18 -19.77
CA LEU A 448 12.44 -6.37 -21.21
C LEU A 448 13.57 -7.31 -21.68
N SER A 449 13.33 -7.97 -22.79
CA SER A 449 14.35 -8.83 -23.42
C SER A 449 15.46 -7.98 -24.08
N ALA A 450 16.65 -8.00 -23.52
CA ALA A 450 17.82 -7.30 -24.07
C ALA A 450 18.11 -7.73 -25.53
N THR A 451 17.92 -9.03 -25.85
CA THR A 451 18.12 -9.59 -27.19
C THR A 451 17.12 -9.01 -28.18
N GLU A 452 15.84 -8.95 -27.81
CA GLU A 452 14.77 -8.40 -28.68
C GLU A 452 14.94 -6.90 -28.87
N LEU A 453 15.28 -6.14 -27.83
CA LEU A 453 15.55 -4.71 -27.94
C LEU A 453 16.75 -4.42 -28.85
N THR A 454 17.84 -5.20 -28.73
CA THR A 454 19.02 -5.06 -29.59
C THR A 454 18.65 -5.38 -31.04
N ALA A 455 17.87 -6.43 -31.30
CA ALA A 455 17.38 -6.79 -32.62
C ALA A 455 16.44 -5.71 -33.21
N ALA A 456 15.70 -5.00 -32.37
CA ALA A 456 14.86 -3.87 -32.73
C ALA A 456 15.66 -2.57 -32.99
N GLY A 457 16.96 -2.56 -32.75
CA GLY A 457 17.87 -1.44 -32.99
C GLY A 457 18.11 -0.54 -31.78
N PHE A 458 17.69 -0.93 -30.58
CA PHE A 458 17.99 -0.19 -29.35
C PHE A 458 19.39 -0.48 -28.80
N GLN A 459 20.04 0.57 -28.30
CA GLN A 459 21.07 0.41 -27.29
C GLN A 459 20.33 0.13 -25.94
N HIS A 460 20.48 -1.08 -25.42
CA HIS A 460 19.88 -1.47 -24.14
C HIS A 460 20.86 -1.32 -22.99
N VAL A 461 20.39 -0.76 -21.87
CA VAL A 461 21.14 -0.61 -20.62
C VAL A 461 20.26 -1.04 -19.47
N GLY A 462 20.59 -2.14 -18.79
CA GLY A 462 19.92 -2.64 -17.61
C GLY A 462 20.49 -2.11 -16.30
N ILE A 463 20.04 -2.67 -15.18
CA ILE A 463 20.55 -2.43 -13.83
C ILE A 463 21.29 -3.68 -13.36
N GLY A 464 22.61 -3.60 -13.13
CA GLY A 464 23.38 -4.73 -12.63
C GLY A 464 23.71 -5.79 -13.69
N CYS A 465 23.61 -5.43 -15.00
CA CYS A 465 23.88 -6.31 -16.12
C CYS A 465 24.75 -5.57 -17.14
#